data_8d67777c068c6d2a13d4c0ab4c28842c
#
_entry.id   8d67777c068c6d2a13d4c0ab4c28842c
#
_cell.length_a   1.000
_cell.length_b   1.000
_cell.length_c   1.000
_cell.angle_alpha   90.00
_cell.angle_beta   90.00
_cell.angle_gamma   90.00
#
_symmetry.space_group_name_H-M   'P 1'
#
loop_
_entity.id
_entity.type
_entity.pdbx_description
1 polymer ?
#
loop_
_entity_poly.entity_id
_entity_poly.type
_entity_poly.pdbx_seq_one_letter_code
_entity_poly.pdbx_strand_id
1 'polypeptide(L)'
;MPKPKLFLPVLVLAALLAFPVSAGATLSFTRNPFHPAVFAANDDGSGAHKIGNGRNPRVSPDGLSVAFLHEGAKNAQELQVVLAAGGPARTLLVGWRESFYLAWSPDSTTIAALKGPELGKRKLVLIDVLTGAQRVVAQGFFGGFSFSPNGSELVYSRAGSEKYPPRSDVFRVSTSGGKPVQLTRSHNALDPLWGPTNQIVFVKQIEGKKRKYGPKNELFLMNPQGKGVKRLTHTKVDPLLQGLFPTDWSANGSRLLAEFEGQDTSYAVTVNPKTGAQRPLLKAEESGFVGTALSADGKTVLGYEGGFDPGNKHNVASVPYGGGKPTVLAKNASEPSWSR
;
A
#
# COMPACT_ATOMS: atom_id res chain seq x y z
N MET A 1 7.15 14.31 -66.89
CA MET A 1 7.67 13.68 -65.69
C MET A 1 7.44 14.64 -64.49
N PRO A 2 6.57 14.33 -63.56
CA PRO A 2 6.35 15.20 -62.41
C PRO A 2 7.42 14.96 -61.36
N LYS A 3 7.93 16.07 -60.76
CA LYS A 3 8.96 16.06 -59.71
C LYS A 3 8.38 15.54 -58.38
N PRO A 4 9.13 14.76 -57.58
CA PRO A 4 8.65 14.29 -56.29
C PRO A 4 8.64 15.43 -55.26
N LYS A 5 7.51 15.55 -54.56
CA LYS A 5 7.38 16.46 -53.39
C LYS A 5 8.05 15.83 -52.20
N LEU A 6 9.10 16.48 -51.72
CA LEU A 6 9.80 16.13 -50.48
C LEU A 6 8.91 16.52 -49.28
N PHE A 7 8.41 15.52 -48.53
CA PHE A 7 7.77 15.74 -47.23
C PHE A 7 8.87 15.79 -46.18
N LEU A 8 9.11 16.96 -45.62
CA LEU A 8 9.88 17.09 -44.40
C LEU A 8 9.00 16.66 -43.20
N PRO A 9 9.45 15.77 -42.31
CA PRO A 9 8.74 15.50 -41.08
C PRO A 9 8.94 16.71 -40.14
N VAL A 10 7.85 17.29 -39.70
CA VAL A 10 7.83 18.30 -38.62
C VAL A 10 8.14 17.57 -37.32
N LEU A 11 9.35 17.72 -36.81
CA LEU A 11 9.75 17.28 -35.47
C LEU A 11 9.09 18.22 -34.46
N VAL A 12 8.00 17.80 -33.84
CA VAL A 12 7.42 18.50 -32.68
C VAL A 12 8.33 18.23 -31.49
N LEU A 13 9.24 19.16 -31.23
CA LEU A 13 10.05 19.19 -30.03
C LEU A 13 9.13 19.60 -28.86
N ALA A 14 8.59 18.63 -28.12
CA ALA A 14 7.91 18.91 -26.86
C ALA A 14 8.96 19.45 -25.88
N ALA A 15 8.97 20.75 -25.65
CA ALA A 15 9.74 21.37 -24.59
C ALA A 15 9.18 20.89 -23.25
N LEU A 16 9.85 19.93 -22.63
CA LEU A 16 9.68 19.62 -21.22
C LEU A 16 10.12 20.84 -20.42
N LEU A 17 9.18 21.66 -19.99
CA LEU A 17 9.40 22.65 -18.95
C LEU A 17 9.73 21.87 -17.67
N ALA A 18 11.02 21.68 -17.38
CA ALA A 18 11.48 21.19 -16.12
C ALA A 18 11.19 22.26 -15.06
N PHE A 19 10.07 22.15 -14.37
CA PHE A 19 9.87 22.84 -13.12
C PHE A 19 10.89 22.26 -12.12
N PRO A 20 11.57 23.09 -11.32
CA PRO A 20 12.44 22.58 -10.28
C PRO A 20 11.59 21.79 -9.29
N VAL A 21 11.71 20.46 -9.36
CA VAL A 21 11.13 19.58 -8.33
C VAL A 21 11.92 19.89 -7.06
N SER A 22 11.24 20.43 -6.06
CA SER A 22 11.78 20.52 -4.71
C SER A 22 12.27 19.14 -4.29
N ALA A 23 13.50 19.04 -3.76
CA ALA A 23 14.11 17.79 -3.33
C ALA A 23 13.49 17.23 -2.03
N GLY A 24 12.25 17.60 -1.71
CA GLY A 24 11.47 17.09 -0.59
C GLY A 24 10.59 15.93 -0.99
N ALA A 25 10.28 15.05 -0.04
CA ALA A 25 9.32 13.98 -0.25
C ALA A 25 7.93 14.55 -0.55
N THR A 26 7.19 13.90 -1.44
CA THR A 26 5.81 14.26 -1.76
C THR A 26 4.86 13.54 -0.81
N LEU A 27 3.95 14.30 -0.21
CA LEU A 27 2.82 13.81 0.56
C LEU A 27 1.55 13.86 -0.30
N SER A 28 0.74 12.82 -0.25
CA SER A 28 -0.63 12.85 -0.78
C SER A 28 -1.62 12.41 0.27
N PHE A 29 -2.86 12.88 0.19
CA PHE A 29 -3.95 12.53 1.11
C PHE A 29 -5.31 12.80 0.50
N THR A 30 -6.36 12.25 1.12
CA THR A 30 -7.76 12.46 0.74
C THR A 30 -8.41 13.47 1.68
N ARG A 31 -9.23 14.37 1.15
CA ARG A 31 -10.15 15.24 1.91
C ARG A 31 -11.59 15.00 1.47
N ASN A 32 -12.53 15.34 2.37
CA ASN A 32 -13.96 15.26 2.16
C ASN A 32 -14.45 13.83 1.89
N PRO A 33 -14.84 13.06 2.91
CA PRO A 33 -15.25 11.66 2.74
C PRO A 33 -16.51 11.45 1.88
N PHE A 34 -17.38 12.48 1.76
CA PHE A 34 -18.62 12.41 0.98
C PHE A 34 -18.41 12.77 -0.50
N HIS A 35 -17.43 13.61 -0.79
CA HIS A 35 -17.00 13.98 -2.15
C HIS A 35 -15.48 13.96 -2.19
N PRO A 36 -14.88 12.76 -2.18
CA PRO A 36 -13.46 12.61 -1.93
C PRO A 36 -12.62 13.29 -3.01
N ALA A 37 -11.64 14.06 -2.55
CA ALA A 37 -10.68 14.74 -3.40
C ALA A 37 -9.26 14.44 -2.93
N VAL A 38 -8.39 14.14 -3.88
CA VAL A 38 -6.98 13.84 -3.68
C VAL A 38 -6.17 15.13 -3.75
N PHE A 39 -5.28 15.31 -2.79
CA PHE A 39 -4.35 16.41 -2.68
C PHE A 39 -2.91 15.92 -2.73
N ALA A 40 -2.02 16.73 -3.27
CA ALA A 40 -0.59 16.60 -3.12
C ALA A 40 -0.04 17.80 -2.34
N ALA A 41 1.05 17.59 -1.61
CA ALA A 41 1.69 18.59 -0.77
C ALA A 41 3.19 18.24 -0.61
N ASN A 42 3.97 19.16 -0.05
CA ASN A 42 5.28 18.85 0.49
C ASN A 42 5.15 17.91 1.70
N ASP A 43 6.23 17.25 2.10
CA ASP A 43 6.27 16.28 3.21
C ASP A 43 5.85 16.88 4.57
N ASP A 44 6.00 18.19 4.75
CA ASP A 44 5.55 18.94 5.92
C ASP A 44 4.08 19.38 5.85
N GLY A 45 3.37 19.03 4.76
CA GLY A 45 1.97 19.39 4.50
C GLY A 45 1.79 20.77 3.88
N SER A 46 2.85 21.56 3.68
CA SER A 46 2.78 22.86 3.01
C SER A 46 2.52 22.70 1.51
N GLY A 47 2.08 23.77 0.85
CA GLY A 47 1.84 23.76 -0.61
C GLY A 47 0.71 22.81 -1.05
N ALA A 48 -0.18 22.38 -0.15
CA ALA A 48 -1.26 21.45 -0.45
C ALA A 48 -2.19 21.98 -1.54
N HIS A 49 -2.35 21.21 -2.61
CA HIS A 49 -3.22 21.53 -3.74
C HIS A 49 -3.97 20.29 -4.23
N LYS A 50 -5.17 20.50 -4.77
CA LYS A 50 -6.00 19.42 -5.30
C LYS A 50 -5.44 18.94 -6.64
N ILE A 51 -5.32 17.61 -6.79
CA ILE A 51 -4.83 16.97 -8.02
C ILE A 51 -5.88 16.06 -8.69
N GLY A 52 -6.96 15.71 -8.00
CA GLY A 52 -8.02 14.86 -8.57
C GLY A 52 -9.24 14.71 -7.67
N ASN A 53 -10.26 14.04 -8.19
CA ASN A 53 -11.41 13.58 -7.42
C ASN A 53 -11.26 12.07 -7.20
N GLY A 54 -11.26 11.64 -5.94
CA GLY A 54 -11.05 10.24 -5.61
C GLY A 54 -10.47 10.04 -4.22
N ARG A 55 -10.02 8.82 -3.94
CA ARG A 55 -9.54 8.39 -2.61
C ARG A 55 -8.40 7.39 -2.72
N ASN A 56 -7.84 7.01 -1.57
CA ASN A 56 -6.74 6.07 -1.43
C ASN A 56 -5.53 6.43 -2.32
N PRO A 57 -5.00 7.67 -2.25
CA PRO A 57 -3.84 8.03 -3.05
C PRO A 57 -2.60 7.23 -2.63
N ARG A 58 -1.77 6.92 -3.63
CA ARG A 58 -0.45 6.31 -3.45
C ARG A 58 0.55 7.07 -4.29
N VAL A 59 1.48 7.74 -3.63
CA VAL A 59 2.59 8.44 -4.29
C VAL A 59 3.56 7.42 -4.86
N SER A 60 4.05 7.64 -6.07
CA SER A 60 5.13 6.84 -6.65
C SER A 60 6.43 6.99 -5.84
N PRO A 61 7.32 6.00 -5.79
CA PRO A 61 8.58 6.09 -5.05
C PRO A 61 9.44 7.32 -5.41
N ASP A 62 9.43 7.75 -6.67
CA ASP A 62 10.13 8.95 -7.14
C ASP A 62 9.44 10.28 -6.76
N GLY A 63 8.24 10.23 -6.18
CA GLY A 63 7.47 11.40 -5.77
C GLY A 63 6.78 12.16 -6.90
N LEU A 64 6.92 11.75 -8.16
CA LEU A 64 6.45 12.53 -9.31
C LEU A 64 5.00 12.28 -9.68
N SER A 65 4.44 11.13 -9.30
CA SER A 65 3.10 10.72 -9.68
C SER A 65 2.28 10.24 -8.48
N VAL A 66 0.97 10.37 -8.58
CA VAL A 66 0.01 9.85 -7.59
C VAL A 66 -1.00 8.97 -8.30
N ALA A 67 -1.09 7.71 -7.87
CA ALA A 67 -2.16 6.81 -8.27
C ALA A 67 -3.30 6.89 -7.24
N PHE A 68 -4.56 6.88 -7.68
CA PHE A 68 -5.71 6.96 -6.79
C PHE A 68 -6.94 6.29 -7.40
N LEU A 69 -7.93 6.02 -6.58
CA LEU A 69 -9.22 5.46 -7.01
C LEU A 69 -10.23 6.58 -7.25
N HIS A 70 -10.74 6.63 -8.45
CA HIS A 70 -11.80 7.54 -8.88
C HIS A 70 -13.11 6.77 -9.05
N GLU A 71 -14.22 7.36 -8.65
CA GLU A 71 -15.55 6.84 -8.94
C GLU A 71 -16.05 7.40 -10.28
N GLY A 72 -16.00 6.56 -11.29
CA GLY A 72 -16.43 6.89 -12.66
C GLY A 72 -17.94 6.73 -12.86
N ALA A 73 -18.35 6.77 -14.13
CA ALA A 73 -19.74 6.60 -14.50
C ALA A 73 -20.30 5.24 -14.05
N LYS A 74 -21.58 5.20 -13.65
CA LYS A 74 -22.30 3.99 -13.20
C LYS A 74 -21.63 3.28 -12.02
N ASN A 75 -20.99 4.06 -11.12
CA ASN A 75 -20.25 3.55 -9.95
C ASN A 75 -19.08 2.61 -10.32
N ALA A 76 -18.53 2.76 -11.53
CA ALA A 76 -17.31 2.05 -11.90
C ALA A 76 -16.12 2.65 -11.12
N GLN A 77 -15.33 1.82 -10.48
CA GLN A 77 -14.06 2.29 -9.91
C GLN A 77 -13.00 2.33 -11.00
N GLU A 78 -12.26 3.41 -11.02
CA GLU A 78 -11.17 3.65 -11.93
C GLU A 78 -9.86 3.86 -11.17
N LEU A 79 -8.83 3.13 -11.56
CA LEU A 79 -7.47 3.46 -11.14
C LEU A 79 -6.95 4.57 -12.06
N GLN A 80 -6.71 5.74 -11.49
CA GLN A 80 -6.17 6.88 -12.20
C GLN A 80 -4.76 7.23 -11.72
N VAL A 81 -3.97 7.81 -12.60
CA VAL A 81 -2.65 8.39 -12.29
C VAL A 81 -2.62 9.83 -12.77
N VAL A 82 -2.03 10.69 -11.94
CA VAL A 82 -1.81 12.11 -12.21
C VAL A 82 -0.42 12.51 -11.74
N LEU A 83 0.18 13.56 -12.30
CA LEU A 83 1.42 14.14 -11.76
C LEU A 83 1.14 14.76 -10.39
N ALA A 84 2.08 14.63 -9.47
CA ALA A 84 1.98 15.26 -8.15
C ALA A 84 1.87 16.80 -8.24
N ALA A 85 2.45 17.40 -9.27
CA ALA A 85 2.30 18.83 -9.58
C ALA A 85 0.91 19.21 -10.12
N GLY A 86 0.01 18.24 -10.35
CA GLY A 86 -1.29 18.44 -10.97
C GLY A 86 -1.30 18.23 -12.47
N GLY A 87 -2.45 18.48 -13.10
CA GLY A 87 -2.67 18.24 -14.52
C GLY A 87 -3.79 17.25 -14.81
N PRO A 88 -3.98 16.80 -16.06
CA PRO A 88 -4.99 15.82 -16.39
C PRO A 88 -4.67 14.44 -15.83
N ALA A 89 -5.61 13.85 -15.11
CA ALA A 89 -5.50 12.47 -14.66
C ALA A 89 -5.76 11.51 -15.83
N ARG A 90 -5.03 10.39 -15.85
CA ARG A 90 -5.19 9.33 -16.85
C ARG A 90 -5.70 8.05 -16.20
N THR A 91 -6.78 7.48 -16.73
CA THR A 91 -7.31 6.19 -16.31
C THR A 91 -6.44 5.04 -16.83
N LEU A 92 -5.94 4.21 -15.93
CA LEU A 92 -5.14 3.02 -16.24
C LEU A 92 -5.93 1.73 -16.20
N LEU A 93 -6.93 1.66 -15.34
CA LEU A 93 -7.74 0.46 -15.14
C LEU A 93 -9.17 0.87 -14.81
N VAL A 94 -10.14 0.20 -15.43
CA VAL A 94 -11.55 0.32 -15.09
C VAL A 94 -12.04 -1.04 -14.59
N GLY A 95 -12.77 -1.05 -13.49
CA GLY A 95 -13.34 -2.25 -12.94
C GLY A 95 -14.61 -1.97 -12.13
N TRP A 96 -15.41 -3.00 -11.91
CA TRP A 96 -16.61 -2.93 -11.10
C TRP A 96 -16.31 -3.34 -9.66
N ARG A 97 -16.47 -2.41 -8.70
CA ARG A 97 -16.30 -2.62 -7.24
C ARG A 97 -14.99 -3.34 -6.90
N GLU A 98 -13.88 -2.74 -7.27
CA GLU A 98 -12.56 -3.35 -7.09
C GLU A 98 -11.96 -3.03 -5.73
N SER A 99 -11.14 -3.95 -5.25
CA SER A 99 -10.48 -3.79 -3.96
C SER A 99 -9.36 -2.74 -4.02
N PHE A 100 -9.20 -2.06 -2.91
CA PHE A 100 -8.32 -0.91 -2.68
C PHE A 100 -6.82 -1.22 -2.66
N TYR A 101 -6.39 -2.42 -3.07
CA TYR A 101 -4.98 -2.80 -3.04
C TYR A 101 -4.29 -2.40 -4.33
N LEU A 102 -3.39 -1.44 -4.23
CA LEU A 102 -2.44 -1.10 -5.28
C LEU A 102 -1.05 -0.91 -4.69
N ALA A 103 -0.01 -1.24 -5.44
CA ALA A 103 1.37 -1.02 -5.09
C ALA A 103 2.16 -0.53 -6.31
N TRP A 104 3.01 0.48 -6.11
CA TRP A 104 3.98 0.91 -7.10
C TRP A 104 5.19 -0.03 -7.12
N SER A 105 5.76 -0.28 -8.28
CA SER A 105 7.10 -0.86 -8.39
C SER A 105 8.15 0.12 -7.87
N PRO A 106 9.29 -0.36 -7.35
CA PRO A 106 10.34 0.51 -6.80
C PRO A 106 10.89 1.54 -7.79
N ASP A 107 10.83 1.25 -9.08
CA ASP A 107 11.28 2.14 -10.18
C ASP A 107 10.18 3.10 -10.68
N SER A 108 9.01 3.13 -10.04
CA SER A 108 7.87 3.99 -10.39
C SER A 108 7.26 3.77 -11.78
N THR A 109 7.62 2.68 -12.48
CA THR A 109 7.17 2.43 -13.87
C THR A 109 5.93 1.54 -13.96
N THR A 110 5.66 0.75 -12.94
CA THR A 110 4.59 -0.26 -12.93
C THR A 110 3.71 -0.14 -11.68
N ILE A 111 2.41 -0.36 -11.84
CA ILE A 111 1.48 -0.53 -10.72
C ILE A 111 0.98 -1.97 -10.72
N ALA A 112 1.07 -2.63 -9.57
CA ALA A 112 0.34 -3.87 -9.30
C ALA A 112 -1.02 -3.54 -8.69
N ALA A 113 -2.09 -4.15 -9.21
CA ALA A 113 -3.45 -3.95 -8.72
C ALA A 113 -4.27 -5.25 -8.79
N LEU A 114 -5.30 -5.35 -7.96
CA LEU A 114 -6.28 -6.42 -8.03
C LEU A 114 -7.46 -5.98 -8.90
N LYS A 115 -7.77 -6.76 -9.93
CA LYS A 115 -8.91 -6.53 -10.84
C LYS A 115 -9.96 -7.64 -10.66
N GLY A 116 -11.21 -7.24 -10.45
CA GLY A 116 -12.34 -8.16 -10.30
C GLY A 116 -13.29 -7.75 -9.17
N PRO A 117 -14.28 -8.56 -8.84
CA PRO A 117 -15.28 -8.23 -7.83
C PRO A 117 -14.64 -8.09 -6.43
N GLU A 118 -15.25 -7.28 -5.57
CA GLU A 118 -14.83 -7.09 -4.19
C GLU A 118 -14.78 -8.43 -3.43
N LEU A 119 -15.80 -9.24 -3.62
CA LEU A 119 -15.84 -10.63 -3.16
C LEU A 119 -15.73 -11.54 -4.38
N GLY A 120 -14.84 -12.54 -4.32
CA GLY A 120 -14.66 -13.48 -5.41
C GLY A 120 -13.23 -13.60 -5.95
N LYS A 121 -13.13 -14.33 -7.05
CA LYS A 121 -11.84 -14.50 -7.75
C LYS A 121 -11.47 -13.22 -8.47
N ARG A 122 -10.26 -12.73 -8.17
CA ARG A 122 -9.64 -11.53 -8.77
C ARG A 122 -8.42 -11.90 -9.60
N LYS A 123 -7.98 -10.97 -10.41
CA LYS A 123 -6.72 -11.04 -11.15
C LYS A 123 -5.71 -10.07 -10.53
N LEU A 124 -4.52 -10.54 -10.24
CA LEU A 124 -3.38 -9.68 -9.93
C LEU A 124 -2.78 -9.21 -11.26
N VAL A 125 -2.88 -7.91 -11.52
CA VAL A 125 -2.54 -7.28 -12.79
C VAL A 125 -1.36 -6.34 -12.57
N LEU A 126 -0.38 -6.40 -13.47
CA LEU A 126 0.66 -5.39 -13.60
C LEU A 126 0.28 -4.43 -14.71
N ILE A 127 0.41 -3.14 -14.46
CA ILE A 127 0.03 -2.06 -15.36
C ILE A 127 1.25 -1.19 -15.60
N ASP A 128 1.73 -1.13 -16.83
CA ASP A 128 2.76 -0.17 -17.23
C ASP A 128 2.18 1.24 -17.18
N VAL A 129 2.81 2.11 -16.39
CA VAL A 129 2.26 3.44 -16.12
C VAL A 129 2.33 4.35 -17.34
N LEU A 130 3.33 4.19 -18.19
CA LEU A 130 3.49 5.01 -19.39
C LEU A 130 2.51 4.62 -20.50
N THR A 131 2.40 3.34 -20.79
CA THR A 131 1.62 2.82 -21.93
C THR A 131 0.19 2.43 -21.56
N GLY A 132 -0.07 2.11 -20.27
CA GLY A 132 -1.32 1.51 -19.82
C GLY A 132 -1.44 0.02 -20.15
N ALA A 133 -0.39 -0.61 -20.68
CA ALA A 133 -0.38 -2.03 -20.99
C ALA A 133 -0.56 -2.88 -19.74
N GLN A 134 -1.45 -3.87 -19.80
CA GLN A 134 -1.82 -4.71 -18.66
C GLN A 134 -1.37 -6.15 -18.87
N ARG A 135 -0.86 -6.77 -17.80
CA ARG A 135 -0.51 -8.19 -17.77
C ARG A 135 -1.03 -8.85 -16.50
N VAL A 136 -1.76 -9.94 -16.63
CA VAL A 136 -2.19 -10.78 -15.51
C VAL A 136 -1.03 -11.69 -15.09
N VAL A 137 -0.64 -11.64 -13.82
CA VAL A 137 0.45 -12.48 -13.27
C VAL A 137 -0.07 -13.58 -12.35
N ALA A 138 -1.27 -13.42 -11.79
CA ALA A 138 -1.92 -14.46 -10.99
C ALA A 138 -3.44 -14.28 -10.99
N GLN A 139 -4.17 -15.35 -10.59
CA GLN A 139 -5.62 -15.32 -10.41
C GLN A 139 -6.02 -16.14 -9.19
N GLY A 140 -7.00 -15.66 -8.42
CA GLY A 140 -7.51 -16.35 -7.22
C GLY A 140 -8.19 -15.42 -6.23
N PHE A 141 -8.26 -15.88 -4.99
CA PHE A 141 -8.74 -15.12 -3.83
C PHE A 141 -7.51 -14.54 -3.13
N PHE A 142 -7.25 -13.26 -3.34
CA PHE A 142 -6.05 -12.62 -2.84
C PHE A 142 -6.28 -11.92 -1.50
N GLY A 143 -5.24 -11.98 -0.64
CA GLY A 143 -4.97 -11.00 0.41
C GLY A 143 -3.97 -9.96 -0.08
N GLY A 144 -3.03 -9.55 0.79
CA GLY A 144 -2.00 -8.58 0.46
C GLY A 144 -0.98 -9.05 -0.58
N PHE A 145 -0.28 -8.08 -1.19
CA PHE A 145 0.86 -8.30 -2.08
C PHE A 145 1.85 -7.14 -2.00
N SER A 146 3.11 -7.41 -2.36
CA SER A 146 4.15 -6.38 -2.47
C SER A 146 5.21 -6.76 -3.49
N PHE A 147 5.91 -5.74 -4.05
CA PHE A 147 7.06 -5.94 -4.92
C PHE A 147 8.30 -6.35 -4.12
N SER A 148 9.19 -7.09 -4.77
CA SER A 148 10.57 -7.24 -4.33
C SER A 148 11.31 -5.89 -4.40
N PRO A 149 12.39 -5.67 -3.63
CA PRO A 149 13.13 -4.41 -3.64
C PRO A 149 13.69 -3.98 -5.00
N ASN A 150 13.96 -4.94 -5.88
CA ASN A 150 14.42 -4.69 -7.24
C ASN A 150 13.29 -4.69 -8.29
N GLY A 151 12.03 -4.81 -7.88
CA GLY A 151 10.87 -4.80 -8.77
C GLY A 151 10.69 -6.04 -9.66
N SER A 152 11.61 -7.02 -9.62
CA SER A 152 11.58 -8.17 -10.54
C SER A 152 10.56 -9.25 -10.17
N GLU A 153 10.03 -9.22 -8.96
CA GLU A 153 9.10 -10.20 -8.42
C GLU A 153 8.00 -9.56 -7.58
N LEU A 154 6.89 -10.26 -7.44
CA LEU A 154 5.84 -9.98 -6.47
C LEU A 154 5.72 -11.14 -5.48
N VAL A 155 5.52 -10.83 -4.21
CA VAL A 155 5.00 -11.75 -3.21
C VAL A 155 3.53 -11.43 -2.96
N TYR A 156 2.69 -12.46 -2.79
CA TYR A 156 1.26 -12.28 -2.51
C TYR A 156 0.71 -13.45 -1.72
N SER A 157 -0.39 -13.23 -1.02
CA SER A 157 -1.15 -14.32 -0.40
C SER A 157 -2.37 -14.68 -1.23
N ARG A 158 -2.68 -15.97 -1.29
CA ARG A 158 -3.81 -16.51 -2.04
C ARG A 158 -4.49 -17.62 -1.26
N ALA A 159 -5.80 -17.51 -1.08
CA ALA A 159 -6.64 -18.54 -0.51
C ALA A 159 -7.20 -19.50 -1.58
N GLY A 160 -7.59 -20.68 -1.15
CA GLY A 160 -8.27 -21.65 -2.01
C GLY A 160 -9.77 -21.34 -2.20
N SER A 161 -10.36 -20.57 -1.28
CA SER A 161 -11.78 -20.16 -1.30
C SER A 161 -11.99 -18.90 -0.47
N GLU A 162 -13.19 -18.31 -0.52
CA GLU A 162 -13.60 -17.14 0.28
C GLU A 162 -13.99 -17.46 1.72
N LYS A 163 -13.93 -18.71 2.14
CA LYS A 163 -14.34 -19.09 3.51
C LYS A 163 -13.47 -18.38 4.55
N TYR A 164 -14.13 -17.87 5.59
CA TYR A 164 -13.44 -17.28 6.73
C TYR A 164 -13.27 -18.30 7.87
N PRO A 165 -12.11 -18.33 8.56
CA PRO A 165 -10.87 -17.64 8.22
C PRO A 165 -10.28 -18.17 6.90
N PRO A 166 -9.66 -17.31 6.08
CA PRO A 166 -9.17 -17.72 4.77
C PRO A 166 -8.02 -18.73 4.92
N ARG A 167 -8.16 -19.89 4.25
CA ARG A 167 -7.08 -20.88 4.16
C ARG A 167 -6.11 -20.44 3.08
N SER A 168 -5.15 -19.59 3.45
CA SER A 168 -4.26 -18.89 2.54
C SER A 168 -2.81 -19.34 2.68
N ASP A 169 -2.09 -19.27 1.57
CA ASP A 169 -0.64 -19.45 1.51
C ASP A 169 0.02 -18.30 0.76
N VAL A 170 1.31 -18.10 1.02
CA VAL A 170 2.14 -17.09 0.36
C VAL A 170 2.78 -17.68 -0.88
N PHE A 171 2.74 -16.91 -1.96
CA PHE A 171 3.31 -17.23 -3.27
C PHE A 171 4.23 -16.11 -3.74
N ARG A 172 5.14 -16.44 -4.63
CA ARG A 172 6.02 -15.52 -5.35
C ARG A 172 5.87 -15.73 -6.85
N VAL A 173 5.90 -14.64 -7.63
CA VAL A 173 5.82 -14.68 -9.09
C VAL A 173 6.73 -13.62 -9.70
N SER A 174 7.36 -13.91 -10.84
CA SER A 174 8.13 -12.91 -11.59
C SER A 174 7.19 -11.84 -12.18
N THR A 175 7.62 -10.59 -12.18
CA THR A 175 6.93 -9.51 -12.88
C THR A 175 6.97 -9.66 -14.40
N SER A 176 7.91 -10.42 -14.94
CA SER A 176 7.92 -10.82 -16.35
C SER A 176 6.88 -11.91 -16.69
N GLY A 177 6.23 -12.49 -15.68
CA GLY A 177 5.27 -13.60 -15.81
C GLY A 177 5.90 -14.95 -15.47
N GLY A 178 5.17 -16.02 -15.73
CA GLY A 178 5.59 -17.40 -15.46
C GLY A 178 4.76 -18.08 -14.37
N LYS A 179 5.16 -19.29 -13.98
CA LYS A 179 4.45 -20.08 -12.97
C LYS A 179 4.77 -19.56 -11.55
N PRO A 180 3.76 -19.22 -10.74
CA PRO A 180 3.99 -18.85 -9.34
C PRO A 180 4.64 -19.97 -8.52
N VAL A 181 5.54 -19.59 -7.62
CA VAL A 181 6.18 -20.48 -6.66
C VAL A 181 5.49 -20.35 -5.30
N GLN A 182 5.01 -21.45 -4.74
CA GLN A 182 4.40 -21.49 -3.41
C GLN A 182 5.50 -21.50 -2.34
N LEU A 183 5.46 -20.52 -1.44
CA LEU A 183 6.46 -20.33 -0.36
C LEU A 183 6.01 -20.97 0.97
N THR A 184 4.69 -20.98 1.25
CA THR A 184 4.14 -21.63 2.45
C THR A 184 3.10 -22.70 2.07
N ARG A 185 2.88 -23.67 2.98
CA ARG A 185 1.89 -24.76 2.81
C ARG A 185 1.12 -25.02 4.09
N SER A 186 1.10 -24.04 4.98
CA SER A 186 0.44 -24.17 6.28
C SER A 186 -1.02 -23.72 6.28
N HIS A 187 -1.50 -23.18 5.16
CA HIS A 187 -2.88 -22.73 4.92
C HIS A 187 -3.38 -21.70 5.94
N ASN A 188 -2.48 -20.94 6.53
CA ASN A 188 -2.78 -19.89 7.51
C ASN A 188 -1.81 -18.69 7.41
N ALA A 189 -1.21 -18.49 6.22
CA ALA A 189 -0.26 -17.44 5.94
C ALA A 189 -0.86 -16.41 4.97
N LEU A 190 -0.83 -15.13 5.36
CA LEU A 190 -1.45 -14.03 4.60
C LEU A 190 -0.64 -12.73 4.71
N ASP A 191 -1.02 -11.74 3.92
CA ASP A 191 -0.50 -10.37 3.91
C ASP A 191 1.03 -10.27 3.95
N PRO A 192 1.72 -10.84 2.95
CA PRO A 192 3.17 -10.75 2.88
C PRO A 192 3.62 -9.36 2.44
N LEU A 193 4.66 -8.86 3.11
CA LEU A 193 5.33 -7.60 2.77
C LEU A 193 6.83 -7.86 2.60
N TRP A 194 7.35 -7.62 1.40
CA TRP A 194 8.76 -7.81 1.09
C TRP A 194 9.58 -6.63 1.61
N GLY A 195 10.56 -6.89 2.43
CA GLY A 195 11.44 -5.87 2.99
C GLY A 195 12.70 -5.63 2.15
N PRO A 196 13.35 -4.48 2.33
CA PRO A 196 14.50 -4.06 1.52
C PRO A 196 15.74 -4.94 1.68
N THR A 197 15.82 -5.69 2.78
CA THR A 197 16.94 -6.62 3.06
C THR A 197 16.66 -8.05 2.57
N ASN A 198 15.78 -8.23 1.59
CA ASN A 198 15.37 -9.53 1.08
C ASN A 198 14.78 -10.46 2.13
N GLN A 199 14.06 -9.92 3.08
CA GLN A 199 13.21 -10.66 4.01
C GLN A 199 11.75 -10.40 3.69
N ILE A 200 10.92 -11.41 3.85
CA ILE A 200 9.46 -11.28 3.73
C ILE A 200 8.89 -11.40 5.13
N VAL A 201 8.21 -10.35 5.61
CA VAL A 201 7.33 -10.45 6.77
C VAL A 201 5.95 -10.86 6.27
N PHE A 202 5.25 -11.69 7.03
CA PHE A 202 3.89 -12.10 6.70
C PHE A 202 3.11 -12.42 7.97
N VAL A 203 1.81 -12.36 7.88
CA VAL A 203 0.92 -12.78 8.96
C VAL A 203 0.80 -14.30 8.94
N LYS A 204 0.89 -14.91 10.12
CA LYS A 204 0.45 -16.28 10.34
C LYS A 204 -0.66 -16.31 11.37
N GLN A 205 -1.77 -16.92 10.99
CA GLN A 205 -2.93 -17.12 11.86
C GLN A 205 -2.64 -18.28 12.81
N ILE A 206 -2.75 -18.02 14.12
CA ILE A 206 -2.47 -19.00 15.16
C ILE A 206 -3.78 -19.36 15.85
N GLU A 207 -4.18 -20.60 15.69
CA GLU A 207 -5.29 -21.19 16.41
C GLU A 207 -4.96 -21.28 17.91
N GLY A 208 -5.96 -21.08 18.75
CA GLY A 208 -5.81 -21.21 20.21
C GLY A 208 -7.01 -21.91 20.82
N LYS A 209 -6.76 -22.87 21.72
CA LYS A 209 -7.82 -23.67 22.40
C LYS A 209 -8.89 -22.83 23.11
N LYS A 210 -8.58 -21.59 23.48
CA LYS A 210 -9.48 -20.65 24.19
C LYS A 210 -10.05 -19.54 23.30
N ARG A 211 -9.76 -19.55 21.97
CA ARG A 211 -10.21 -18.48 21.08
C ARG A 211 -11.56 -18.83 20.48
N LYS A 212 -12.60 -18.10 20.89
CA LYS A 212 -13.98 -18.28 20.43
C LYS A 212 -14.24 -17.56 19.09
N TYR A 213 -13.49 -16.51 18.77
CA TYR A 213 -13.77 -15.58 17.68
C TYR A 213 -12.72 -15.56 16.55
N GLY A 214 -12.07 -16.69 16.33
CA GLY A 214 -11.10 -16.86 15.25
C GLY A 214 -9.64 -16.87 15.68
N PRO A 215 -8.72 -17.09 14.74
CA PRO A 215 -7.29 -17.17 15.00
C PRO A 215 -6.69 -15.82 15.40
N LYS A 216 -5.52 -15.86 16.03
CA LYS A 216 -4.70 -14.70 16.34
C LYS A 216 -3.67 -14.48 15.23
N ASN A 217 -3.52 -13.25 14.77
CA ASN A 217 -2.52 -12.86 13.79
C ASN A 217 -1.20 -12.49 14.46
N GLU A 218 -0.13 -13.12 14.01
CA GLU A 218 1.24 -12.84 14.44
C GLU A 218 2.15 -12.66 13.24
N LEU A 219 3.17 -11.82 13.36
CA LEU A 219 4.14 -11.62 12.32
C LEU A 219 5.20 -12.71 12.34
N PHE A 220 5.51 -13.22 11.16
CA PHE A 220 6.58 -14.17 10.87
C PHE A 220 7.52 -13.62 9.82
N LEU A 221 8.76 -14.07 9.82
CA LEU A 221 9.74 -13.77 8.79
C LEU A 221 10.12 -15.04 8.04
N MET A 222 10.46 -14.89 6.76
CA MET A 222 11.09 -15.90 5.92
C MET A 222 11.99 -15.24 4.87
N ASN A 223 12.86 -16.02 4.24
CA ASN A 223 13.57 -15.55 3.05
C ASN A 223 12.72 -15.69 1.77
N PRO A 224 13.13 -15.11 0.63
CA PRO A 224 12.35 -15.18 -0.61
C PRO A 224 12.20 -16.59 -1.21
N GLN A 225 12.93 -17.57 -0.72
CA GLN A 225 12.79 -18.99 -1.08
C GLN A 225 11.79 -19.74 -0.18
N GLY A 226 11.13 -19.04 0.76
CA GLY A 226 10.20 -19.64 1.73
C GLY A 226 10.91 -20.42 2.84
N LYS A 227 12.22 -20.23 3.02
CA LYS A 227 13.02 -20.90 4.05
C LYS A 227 13.26 -19.98 5.26
N GLY A 228 13.72 -20.59 6.37
CA GLY A 228 14.04 -19.84 7.58
C GLY A 228 12.82 -19.21 8.23
N VAL A 229 11.66 -19.84 8.11
CA VAL A 229 10.41 -19.35 8.72
C VAL A 229 10.57 -19.27 10.23
N LYS A 230 10.46 -18.07 10.79
CA LYS A 230 10.52 -17.85 12.23
C LYS A 230 9.42 -16.89 12.68
N ARG A 231 8.87 -17.14 13.85
CA ARG A 231 7.93 -16.22 14.48
C ARG A 231 8.70 -14.98 14.96
N LEU A 232 8.19 -13.81 14.60
CA LEU A 232 8.77 -12.53 14.98
C LEU A 232 8.09 -11.95 16.21
N THR A 233 6.75 -12.01 16.29
CA THR A 233 5.99 -11.37 17.38
C THR A 233 5.31 -12.38 18.29
N HIS A 234 5.10 -11.97 19.56
CA HIS A 234 4.40 -12.73 20.59
C HIS A 234 3.41 -11.81 21.29
N THR A 235 2.41 -11.34 20.53
CA THR A 235 1.46 -10.34 20.99
C THR A 235 0.50 -10.95 22.02
N LYS A 236 0.31 -10.29 23.14
CA LYS A 236 -0.77 -10.61 24.06
C LYS A 236 -2.04 -9.99 23.52
N VAL A 237 -2.97 -10.80 23.06
CA VAL A 237 -4.20 -10.36 22.38
C VAL A 237 -5.39 -10.97 23.11
N ASP A 238 -6.36 -10.13 23.44
CA ASP A 238 -7.66 -10.60 23.92
C ASP A 238 -8.29 -11.53 22.89
N PRO A 239 -9.07 -12.56 23.29
CA PRO A 239 -9.75 -13.45 22.34
C PRO A 239 -10.63 -12.79 21.30
N LEU A 240 -11.09 -11.55 21.54
CA LEU A 240 -11.90 -10.77 20.62
C LEU A 240 -11.09 -10.01 19.56
N LEU A 241 -9.75 -9.91 19.72
CA LEU A 241 -8.91 -9.08 18.86
C LEU A 241 -8.13 -9.93 17.87
N GLN A 242 -7.93 -9.42 16.66
CA GLN A 242 -7.26 -10.18 15.59
C GLN A 242 -5.73 -10.20 15.74
N GLY A 243 -5.10 -9.08 16.05
CA GLY A 243 -3.65 -8.95 16.22
C GLY A 243 -2.96 -8.11 15.14
N LEU A 244 -1.76 -8.49 14.73
CA LEU A 244 -0.88 -7.65 13.93
C LEU A 244 -0.93 -7.94 12.44
N PHE A 245 -0.91 -6.86 11.63
CA PHE A 245 -0.71 -6.87 10.19
C PHE A 245 0.52 -6.00 9.84
N PRO A 246 1.41 -6.43 8.93
CA PRO A 246 2.55 -5.62 8.53
C PRO A 246 2.09 -4.49 7.61
N THR A 247 2.56 -3.27 7.86
CA THR A 247 2.17 -2.10 7.08
C THR A 247 3.33 -1.61 6.22
N ASP A 248 4.52 -1.42 6.82
CA ASP A 248 5.63 -0.81 6.11
C ASP A 248 7.01 -1.11 6.72
N TRP A 249 8.06 -1.09 5.87
CA TRP A 249 9.46 -1.20 6.25
C TRP A 249 10.19 0.14 6.10
N SER A 250 11.12 0.45 7.00
CA SER A 250 12.12 1.48 6.71
C SER A 250 13.04 1.06 5.55
N ALA A 251 13.57 2.02 4.78
CA ALA A 251 14.38 1.74 3.59
C ALA A 251 15.61 0.85 3.87
N ASN A 252 16.16 0.90 5.07
CA ASN A 252 17.29 0.06 5.48
C ASN A 252 16.87 -1.26 6.18
N GLY A 253 15.57 -1.54 6.28
CA GLY A 253 15.03 -2.75 6.91
C GLY A 253 15.23 -2.85 8.43
N SER A 254 15.69 -1.78 9.10
CA SER A 254 15.94 -1.81 10.54
C SER A 254 14.69 -1.62 11.40
N ARG A 255 13.57 -1.17 10.78
CA ARG A 255 12.30 -0.85 11.44
C ARG A 255 11.14 -1.40 10.64
N LEU A 256 10.13 -1.85 11.33
CA LEU A 256 8.89 -2.34 10.76
C LEU A 256 7.73 -1.60 11.42
N LEU A 257 6.80 -1.14 10.62
CA LEU A 257 5.50 -0.65 11.05
C LEU A 257 4.49 -1.78 10.87
N ALA A 258 3.62 -1.93 11.84
CA ALA A 258 2.49 -2.84 11.79
C ALA A 258 1.24 -2.10 12.29
N GLU A 259 0.10 -2.62 11.94
CA GLU A 259 -1.19 -2.22 12.48
C GLU A 259 -1.71 -3.33 13.39
N PHE A 260 -2.18 -2.96 14.56
CA PHE A 260 -2.96 -3.84 15.41
C PHE A 260 -4.43 -3.65 15.08
N GLU A 261 -5.10 -4.73 14.72
CA GLU A 261 -6.53 -4.73 14.45
C GLU A 261 -7.29 -5.53 15.50
N GLY A 262 -8.40 -4.96 15.95
CA GLY A 262 -9.36 -5.56 16.83
C GLY A 262 -10.78 -5.39 16.32
N GLN A 263 -11.78 -5.72 17.12
CA GLN A 263 -13.18 -5.61 16.74
C GLN A 263 -13.59 -4.15 16.51
N ASP A 264 -13.23 -3.26 17.45
CA ASP A 264 -13.60 -1.84 17.44
C ASP A 264 -12.37 -0.94 17.67
N THR A 265 -11.17 -1.45 17.38
CA THR A 265 -9.93 -0.71 17.58
C THR A 265 -8.88 -1.06 16.53
N SER A 266 -8.19 -0.04 16.08
CA SER A 266 -7.03 -0.17 15.20
C SER A 266 -6.00 0.89 15.60
N TYR A 267 -4.73 0.50 15.69
CA TYR A 267 -3.67 1.43 16.00
C TYR A 267 -2.30 0.97 15.50
N ALA A 268 -1.44 1.94 15.21
CA ALA A 268 -0.09 1.71 14.75
C ALA A 268 0.81 1.09 15.84
N VAL A 269 1.59 0.07 15.46
CA VAL A 269 2.57 -0.61 16.29
C VAL A 269 3.93 -0.59 15.63
N THR A 270 4.95 -0.16 16.35
CA THR A 270 6.34 -0.27 15.91
C THR A 270 6.90 -1.62 16.31
N VAL A 271 7.61 -2.28 15.40
CA VAL A 271 8.18 -3.61 15.60
C VAL A 271 9.67 -3.60 15.27
N ASN A 272 10.48 -4.11 16.17
CA ASN A 272 11.90 -4.33 15.88
C ASN A 272 12.05 -5.67 15.10
N PRO A 273 12.49 -5.67 13.84
CA PRO A 273 12.53 -6.89 13.04
C PRO A 273 13.62 -7.90 13.44
N LYS A 274 14.57 -7.51 14.29
CA LYS A 274 15.60 -8.41 14.82
C LYS A 274 15.14 -9.14 16.08
N THR A 275 14.50 -8.41 17.00
CA THR A 275 14.13 -8.92 18.33
C THR A 275 12.65 -9.28 18.46
N GLY A 276 11.79 -8.76 17.59
CA GLY A 276 10.35 -8.88 17.70
C GLY A 276 9.71 -7.98 18.76
N ALA A 277 10.51 -7.11 19.40
CA ALA A 277 9.98 -6.16 20.37
C ALA A 277 8.95 -5.24 19.71
N GLN A 278 7.81 -5.12 20.36
CA GLN A 278 6.62 -4.40 19.88
C GLN A 278 6.28 -3.27 20.82
N ARG A 279 5.82 -2.15 20.27
CA ARG A 279 5.30 -1.04 21.04
C ARG A 279 4.19 -0.33 20.28
N PRO A 280 3.01 -0.09 20.89
CA PRO A 280 2.05 0.88 20.35
C PRO A 280 2.76 2.21 20.10
N LEU A 281 2.51 2.82 18.95
CA LEU A 281 3.13 4.10 18.56
C LEU A 281 2.71 5.23 19.49
N LEU A 282 1.42 5.26 19.80
CA LEU A 282 0.79 6.15 20.79
C LEU A 282 0.14 5.28 21.87
N LYS A 283 -0.31 5.88 22.97
CA LYS A 283 -1.07 5.13 23.97
C LYS A 283 -2.37 4.61 23.36
N ALA A 284 -2.59 3.31 23.44
CA ALA A 284 -3.71 2.62 22.76
C ALA A 284 -5.09 3.18 23.14
N GLU A 285 -5.23 3.65 24.37
CA GLU A 285 -6.46 4.21 24.92
C GLU A 285 -6.83 5.61 24.35
N GLU A 286 -5.85 6.28 23.71
CA GLU A 286 -5.99 7.65 23.23
C GLU A 286 -5.99 7.75 21.70
N SER A 287 -5.70 6.65 20.96
CA SER A 287 -5.08 6.92 19.68
C SER A 287 -5.84 6.48 18.48
N GLY A 288 -6.76 5.85 18.29
CA GLY A 288 -7.28 5.56 16.93
C GLY A 288 -6.35 6.01 15.76
N PHE A 289 -5.01 6.06 16.00
CA PHE A 289 -4.03 6.50 15.00
C PHE A 289 -3.64 5.32 14.11
N VAL A 290 -4.02 5.41 12.84
CA VAL A 290 -3.69 4.42 11.80
C VAL A 290 -2.40 4.83 11.11
N GLY A 291 -1.37 3.99 11.24
CA GLY A 291 -0.07 4.20 10.60
C GLY A 291 -0.07 3.65 9.17
N THR A 292 0.31 4.46 8.18
CA THR A 292 0.28 4.07 6.76
C THR A 292 1.66 3.89 6.13
N ALA A 293 2.68 4.60 6.61
CA ALA A 293 4.02 4.53 6.04
C ALA A 293 5.11 4.97 7.04
N LEU A 294 6.34 4.56 6.78
CA LEU A 294 7.55 5.08 7.41
C LEU A 294 8.23 6.10 6.50
N SER A 295 8.85 7.14 7.08
CA SER A 295 9.79 7.99 6.35
C SER A 295 10.96 7.17 5.81
N ALA A 296 11.65 7.64 4.76
CA ALA A 296 12.78 6.94 4.15
C ALA A 296 13.88 6.58 5.18
N ASP A 297 14.17 7.46 6.14
CA ASP A 297 15.12 7.20 7.24
C ASP A 297 14.53 6.34 8.37
N GLY A 298 13.24 6.03 8.30
CA GLY A 298 12.49 5.23 9.26
C GLY A 298 12.24 5.92 10.61
N LYS A 299 12.57 7.22 10.76
CA LYS A 299 12.45 7.89 12.06
C LYS A 299 11.03 8.38 12.35
N THR A 300 10.19 8.49 11.34
CA THR A 300 8.85 9.05 11.43
C THR A 300 7.82 8.09 10.84
N VAL A 301 6.66 8.01 11.47
CA VAL A 301 5.48 7.29 10.99
C VAL A 301 4.50 8.32 10.46
N LEU A 302 4.07 8.15 9.22
CA LEU A 302 2.94 8.85 8.64
C LEU A 302 1.66 8.07 8.95
N GLY A 303 0.60 8.80 9.24
CA GLY A 303 -0.71 8.20 9.47
C GLY A 303 -1.80 9.25 9.59
N TYR A 304 -2.94 8.83 10.11
CA TYR A 304 -4.04 9.74 10.38
C TYR A 304 -4.72 9.40 11.70
N GLU A 305 -5.20 10.45 12.37
CA GLU A 305 -5.98 10.37 13.62
C GLU A 305 -7.46 10.27 13.27
N GLY A 306 -8.17 9.42 13.99
CA GLY A 306 -9.62 9.28 13.89
C GLY A 306 -10.04 7.84 13.90
N GLY A 307 -11.00 7.49 14.72
CA GLY A 307 -11.59 6.16 14.77
C GLY A 307 -12.47 5.88 13.55
N PHE A 308 -13.14 4.74 13.57
CA PHE A 308 -14.04 4.25 12.52
C PHE A 308 -15.31 5.09 12.32
N ASP A 309 -15.50 6.19 13.06
CA ASP A 309 -16.68 7.04 12.94
C ASP A 309 -16.58 7.93 11.68
N PRO A 310 -17.43 7.74 10.67
CA PRO A 310 -17.43 8.54 9.43
C PRO A 310 -17.71 10.05 9.67
N GLY A 311 -18.22 10.41 10.83
CA GLY A 311 -18.49 11.80 11.25
C GLY A 311 -17.27 12.50 11.85
N ASN A 312 -16.22 11.76 12.23
CA ASN A 312 -15.03 12.34 12.84
C ASN A 312 -14.13 13.03 11.81
N LYS A 313 -13.65 14.20 12.20
CA LYS A 313 -12.65 14.94 11.42
C LYS A 313 -11.29 14.29 11.61
N HIS A 314 -10.86 13.50 10.64
CA HIS A 314 -9.52 12.93 10.62
C HIS A 314 -8.47 13.99 10.32
N ASN A 315 -7.29 13.88 10.92
CA ASN A 315 -6.12 14.67 10.56
C ASN A 315 -5.01 13.76 10.10
N VAL A 316 -4.39 14.09 8.99
CA VAL A 316 -3.12 13.47 8.60
C VAL A 316 -2.03 14.05 9.49
N ALA A 317 -1.25 13.17 10.09
CA ALA A 317 -0.19 13.55 11.01
C ALA A 317 1.04 12.65 10.87
N SER A 318 2.15 13.15 11.33
CA SER A 318 3.39 12.41 11.51
C SER A 318 3.70 12.24 12.99
N VAL A 319 4.24 11.07 13.36
CA VAL A 319 4.63 10.73 14.74
C VAL A 319 6.05 10.17 14.72
N PRO A 320 6.96 10.57 15.63
CA PRO A 320 8.26 9.92 15.74
C PRO A 320 8.10 8.40 15.93
N TYR A 321 8.92 7.59 15.24
CA TYR A 321 8.89 6.12 15.37
C TYR A 321 9.05 5.66 16.83
N GLY A 322 9.74 6.45 17.63
CA GLY A 322 9.88 6.29 19.06
C GLY A 322 8.62 6.63 19.86
N GLY A 323 7.51 7.04 19.26
CA GLY A 323 6.36 7.64 19.94
C GLY A 323 6.60 9.10 20.28
N GLY A 324 5.56 9.79 20.71
CA GLY A 324 5.61 11.21 21.06
C GLY A 324 4.39 11.95 20.51
N LYS A 325 4.41 13.29 20.59
CA LYS A 325 3.27 14.11 20.16
C LYS A 325 3.14 14.08 18.62
N PRO A 326 1.94 13.81 18.08
CA PRO A 326 1.67 13.94 16.65
C PRO A 326 1.88 15.38 16.16
N THR A 327 2.44 15.50 14.94
CA THR A 327 2.51 16.77 14.20
C THR A 327 1.48 16.72 13.07
N VAL A 328 0.47 17.58 13.11
CA VAL A 328 -0.57 17.63 12.08
C VAL A 328 0.00 18.21 10.79
N LEU A 329 -0.08 17.44 9.70
CA LEU A 329 0.35 17.83 8.36
C LEU A 329 -0.83 18.34 7.51
N ALA A 330 -2.01 17.71 7.67
CA ALA A 330 -3.22 18.18 7.00
C ALA A 330 -4.46 17.97 7.88
N LYS A 331 -5.28 19.01 8.04
CA LYS A 331 -6.55 18.94 8.76
C LYS A 331 -7.67 18.44 7.86
N ASN A 332 -8.65 17.75 8.44
CA ASN A 332 -9.81 17.16 7.74
C ASN A 332 -9.33 16.30 6.54
N ALA A 333 -8.38 15.43 6.78
CA ALA A 333 -7.72 14.61 5.78
C ALA A 333 -7.43 13.21 6.32
N SER A 334 -7.41 12.21 5.42
CA SER A 334 -7.17 10.79 5.71
C SER A 334 -6.38 10.13 4.57
N GLU A 335 -6.09 8.85 4.72
CA GLU A 335 -5.46 8.00 3.69
C GLU A 335 -4.14 8.57 3.15
N PRO A 336 -3.20 8.98 4.01
CA PRO A 336 -1.96 9.59 3.53
C PRO A 336 -1.01 8.58 2.91
N SER A 337 -0.18 9.08 1.98
CA SER A 337 0.92 8.34 1.36
C SER A 337 2.10 9.27 1.14
N TRP A 338 3.32 8.78 1.36
CA TRP A 338 4.58 9.48 1.06
C TRP A 338 5.32 8.83 -0.11
N SER A 339 6.10 9.64 -0.85
CA SER A 339 7.21 9.14 -1.65
C SER A 339 8.37 8.68 -0.73
N ARG A 340 9.22 7.82 -1.22
CA ARG A 340 10.36 7.25 -0.48
C ARG A 340 11.70 7.61 -1.09
#